data_42b34ad2d28cfea5c0addf01ec256dc8
#
_entry.id   42b34ad2d28cfea5c0addf01ec256dc8
#
_cell.length_a   1.000
_cell.length_b   1.000
_cell.length_c   1.000
_cell.angle_alpha   90.00
_cell.angle_beta   90.00
_cell.angle_gamma   90.00
#
_symmetry.space_group_name_H-M   'P 1'
#
loop_
_entity.id
_entity.type
_entity.pdbx_description
1 polymer ?
#
loop_
_entity_poly.entity_id
_entity_poly.type
_entity_poly.pdbx_seq_one_letter_code
_entity_poly.pdbx_strand_id
1 'polypeptide(L)'
;GIYILGAAASYGQGLLMSFLSQRAINKLRKDLFDKLQEMPISYYDAHSHGEIMSRFTNDADNVQMAMEQTITMLISSVLTFVGTVAMMIYLNYILFIVTVAVLIVDYIIVQKISKKSKKLYRKQQKNLGQVNAYVEEMVEGIKVVKAFNYEEEIKEEFTEKNIAYRDAAMDATYVGMIIMPVLNQVMGICYAVTAVVGGLFVINGTALGGVAFTIGSLGVFLNYTKQVAMPINQVSQQIVTLLSAVAGAERIFAVMDAEPEVDDGTITMVPVDEKGNEVSDWLTCSGEAWKTENGLVPLKGHVQVQDISFHYVE
;
A
#
# COMPACT_ATOMS: atom_id res chain seq x y z
N GLY A 1 -8.25 -23.25 -28.80
CA GLY A 1 -9.05 -21.99 -28.92
C GLY A 1 -9.12 -21.22 -27.61
N ILE A 2 -9.72 -21.80 -26.54
CA ILE A 2 -10.00 -21.08 -25.25
C ILE A 2 -8.73 -20.57 -24.57
N TYR A 3 -7.66 -21.38 -24.50
CA TYR A 3 -6.39 -20.97 -23.89
C TYR A 3 -5.71 -19.80 -24.61
N ILE A 4 -5.81 -19.77 -25.95
CA ILE A 4 -5.25 -18.66 -26.75
C ILE A 4 -6.06 -17.38 -26.50
N LEU A 5 -7.40 -17.46 -26.44
CA LEU A 5 -8.27 -16.35 -26.07
C LEU A 5 -7.97 -15.84 -24.64
N GLY A 6 -7.79 -16.77 -23.68
CA GLY A 6 -7.41 -16.40 -22.31
C GLY A 6 -6.06 -15.70 -22.24
N ALA A 7 -5.05 -16.21 -22.94
CA ALA A 7 -3.73 -15.58 -22.99
C ALA A 7 -3.79 -14.17 -23.65
N ALA A 8 -4.53 -14.04 -24.77
CA ALA A 8 -4.71 -12.76 -25.43
C ALA A 8 -5.47 -11.74 -24.54
N ALA A 9 -6.51 -12.19 -23.83
CA ALA A 9 -7.26 -11.35 -22.91
C ALA A 9 -6.39 -10.88 -21.72
N SER A 10 -5.59 -11.78 -21.12
CA SER A 10 -4.67 -11.44 -20.02
C SER A 10 -3.59 -10.47 -20.48
N TYR A 11 -3.04 -10.68 -21.67
CA TYR A 11 -2.06 -9.76 -22.25
C TYR A 11 -2.67 -8.38 -22.51
N GLY A 12 -3.86 -8.35 -23.13
CA GLY A 12 -4.60 -7.09 -23.37
C GLY A 12 -4.96 -6.36 -22.08
N GLN A 13 -5.37 -7.09 -21.03
CA GLN A 13 -5.63 -6.53 -19.71
C GLN A 13 -4.37 -5.88 -19.12
N GLY A 14 -3.23 -6.57 -19.16
CA GLY A 14 -1.96 -6.05 -18.67
C GLY A 14 -1.53 -4.78 -19.37
N LEU A 15 -1.61 -4.75 -20.71
CA LEU A 15 -1.28 -3.57 -21.51
C LEU A 15 -2.21 -2.38 -21.19
N LEU A 16 -3.52 -2.62 -21.11
CA LEU A 16 -4.50 -1.56 -20.78
C LEU A 16 -4.26 -0.99 -19.39
N MET A 17 -4.07 -1.84 -18.38
CA MET A 17 -3.83 -1.39 -17.01
C MET A 17 -2.52 -0.63 -16.88
N SER A 18 -1.44 -1.10 -17.51
CA SER A 18 -0.16 -0.39 -17.52
C SER A 18 -0.29 0.97 -18.22
N PHE A 19 -0.94 1.04 -19.36
CA PHE A 19 -1.16 2.30 -20.08
C PHE A 19 -2.00 3.30 -19.27
N LEU A 20 -3.09 2.83 -18.65
CA LEU A 20 -3.99 3.68 -17.87
C LEU A 20 -3.30 4.19 -16.59
N SER A 21 -2.60 3.31 -15.87
CA SER A 21 -1.91 3.69 -14.63
C SER A 21 -0.77 4.67 -14.89
N GLN A 22 0.07 4.41 -15.91
CA GLN A 22 1.14 5.33 -16.28
C GLN A 22 0.62 6.71 -16.66
N ARG A 23 -0.48 6.76 -17.42
CA ARG A 23 -1.12 8.03 -17.79
C ARG A 23 -1.70 8.75 -16.58
N ALA A 24 -2.35 8.02 -15.68
CA ALA A 24 -2.92 8.59 -14.45
C ALA A 24 -1.83 9.14 -13.52
N ILE A 25 -0.75 8.37 -13.30
CA ILE A 25 0.37 8.79 -12.44
C ILE A 25 1.16 9.95 -13.06
N ASN A 26 1.36 9.95 -14.37
CA ASN A 26 2.02 11.08 -15.03
C ASN A 26 1.21 12.37 -14.83
N LYS A 27 -0.12 12.29 -14.98
CA LYS A 27 -1.01 13.42 -14.72
C LYS A 27 -0.96 13.82 -13.24
N LEU A 28 -1.06 12.87 -12.31
CA LEU A 28 -1.00 13.12 -10.87
C LEU A 28 0.30 13.84 -10.47
N ARG A 29 1.46 13.39 -10.97
CA ARG A 29 2.75 14.02 -10.72
C ARG A 29 2.82 15.43 -11.28
N LYS A 30 2.26 15.64 -12.47
CA LYS A 30 2.17 16.98 -13.08
C LYS A 30 1.30 17.91 -12.24
N ASP A 31 0.07 17.49 -11.93
CA ASP A 31 -0.87 18.29 -11.14
C ASP A 31 -0.29 18.61 -9.74
N LEU A 32 0.42 17.64 -9.12
CA LEU A 32 1.13 17.85 -7.86
C LEU A 32 2.27 18.84 -7.98
N PHE A 33 3.04 18.78 -9.08
CA PHE A 33 4.12 19.71 -9.34
C PHE A 33 3.60 21.13 -9.57
N ASP A 34 2.56 21.26 -10.42
CA ASP A 34 1.93 22.54 -10.71
C ASP A 34 1.38 23.17 -9.41
N LYS A 35 0.74 22.35 -8.57
CA LYS A 35 0.23 22.79 -7.26
C LYS A 35 1.34 23.26 -6.32
N LEU A 36 2.46 22.57 -6.25
CA LEU A 36 3.58 22.99 -5.42
C LEU A 36 4.13 24.36 -5.86
N GLN A 37 4.09 24.72 -7.15
CA GLN A 37 4.54 26.04 -7.58
C GLN A 37 3.63 27.18 -7.07
N GLU A 38 2.39 26.86 -6.67
CA GLU A 38 1.41 27.80 -6.15
C GLU A 38 1.45 27.92 -4.61
N MET A 39 2.28 27.12 -3.92
CA MET A 39 2.33 27.09 -2.46
C MET A 39 3.14 28.24 -1.88
N PRO A 40 2.71 28.82 -0.74
CA PRO A 40 3.45 29.84 -0.03
C PRO A 40 4.77 29.30 0.53
N ILE A 41 5.76 30.17 0.74
CA ILE A 41 7.07 29.80 1.30
C ILE A 41 6.92 29.12 2.67
N SER A 42 5.94 29.55 3.49
CA SER A 42 5.64 28.93 4.79
C SER A 42 5.34 27.44 4.72
N TYR A 43 4.78 26.98 3.60
CA TYR A 43 4.55 25.56 3.36
C TYR A 43 5.87 24.77 3.28
N TYR A 44 6.89 25.34 2.61
CA TYR A 44 8.20 24.71 2.44
C TYR A 44 9.03 24.75 3.73
N ASP A 45 8.85 25.77 4.56
CA ASP A 45 9.48 25.84 5.87
C ASP A 45 8.88 24.83 6.87
N ALA A 46 7.58 24.52 6.73
CA ALA A 46 6.87 23.56 7.57
C ALA A 46 7.10 22.08 7.17
N HIS A 47 7.53 21.82 5.92
CA HIS A 47 7.69 20.46 5.38
C HIS A 47 9.12 20.21 4.92
N SER A 48 9.70 19.08 5.32
CA SER A 48 11.04 18.72 4.85
C SER A 48 11.06 18.41 3.35
N HIS A 49 12.16 18.72 2.68
CA HIS A 49 12.37 18.37 1.26
C HIS A 49 12.19 16.87 1.00
N GLY A 50 12.63 16.01 1.94
CA GLY A 50 12.46 14.57 1.86
C GLY A 50 11.00 14.13 1.89
N GLU A 51 10.17 14.80 2.69
CA GLU A 51 8.73 14.54 2.76
C GLU A 51 8.04 14.90 1.45
N ILE A 52 8.32 16.08 0.90
CA ILE A 52 7.77 16.52 -0.39
C ILE A 52 8.19 15.56 -1.50
N MET A 53 9.48 15.20 -1.57
CA MET A 53 9.98 14.26 -2.57
C MET A 53 9.39 12.86 -2.44
N SER A 54 9.12 12.41 -1.20
CA SER A 54 8.45 11.12 -0.97
C SER A 54 7.05 11.04 -1.60
N ARG A 55 6.33 12.15 -1.70
CA ARG A 55 5.01 12.22 -2.38
C ARG A 55 5.12 11.96 -3.88
N PHE A 56 6.19 12.47 -4.52
CA PHE A 56 6.46 12.22 -5.95
C PHE A 56 6.95 10.81 -6.26
N THR A 57 7.63 10.18 -5.31
CA THR A 57 8.25 8.87 -5.48
C THR A 57 7.40 7.79 -4.81
N ASN A 58 7.62 7.55 -3.52
CA ASN A 58 7.02 6.43 -2.79
C ASN A 58 5.48 6.43 -2.81
N ASP A 59 4.85 7.60 -2.58
CA ASP A 59 3.39 7.68 -2.52
C ASP A 59 2.77 7.50 -3.90
N ALA A 60 3.32 8.15 -4.93
CA ALA A 60 2.88 7.99 -6.31
C ALA A 60 3.10 6.55 -6.81
N ASP A 61 4.23 5.91 -6.47
CA ASP A 61 4.53 4.52 -6.84
C ASP A 61 3.58 3.53 -6.13
N ASN A 62 3.22 3.78 -4.87
CA ASN A 62 2.22 2.98 -4.15
C ASN A 62 0.85 3.07 -4.81
N VAL A 63 0.42 4.26 -5.23
CA VAL A 63 -0.83 4.46 -5.98
C VAL A 63 -0.77 3.75 -7.33
N GLN A 64 0.34 3.86 -8.06
CA GLN A 64 0.55 3.15 -9.32
C GLN A 64 0.44 1.63 -9.15
N MET A 65 1.13 1.07 -8.16
CA MET A 65 1.12 -0.36 -7.86
C MET A 65 -0.29 -0.86 -7.53
N ALA A 66 -1.06 -0.07 -6.76
CA ALA A 66 -2.45 -0.38 -6.47
C ALA A 66 -3.32 -0.39 -7.74
N MET A 67 -3.15 0.57 -8.63
CA MET A 67 -3.89 0.62 -9.90
C MET A 67 -3.53 -0.55 -10.82
N GLU A 68 -2.26 -0.83 -11.03
CA GLU A 68 -1.80 -1.85 -11.98
C GLU A 68 -2.06 -3.28 -11.49
N GLN A 69 -1.71 -3.58 -10.24
CA GLN A 69 -1.69 -4.95 -9.73
C GLN A 69 -2.85 -5.24 -8.80
N THR A 70 -3.08 -4.37 -7.79
CA THR A 70 -4.03 -4.66 -6.73
C THR A 70 -5.46 -4.69 -7.25
N ILE A 71 -5.89 -3.68 -8.01
CA ILE A 71 -7.25 -3.63 -8.56
C ILE A 71 -7.49 -4.80 -9.53
N THR A 72 -6.53 -5.05 -10.41
CA THR A 72 -6.58 -6.17 -11.35
C THR A 72 -6.72 -7.51 -10.63
N MET A 73 -5.88 -7.74 -9.61
CA MET A 73 -5.89 -8.99 -8.84
C MET A 73 -7.17 -9.13 -8.00
N LEU A 74 -7.67 -8.06 -7.41
CA LEU A 74 -8.94 -8.08 -6.66
C LEU A 74 -10.12 -8.47 -7.57
N ILE A 75 -10.25 -7.83 -8.73
CA ILE A 75 -11.31 -8.14 -9.69
C ILE A 75 -11.20 -9.60 -10.15
N SER A 76 -10.01 -10.04 -10.55
CA SER A 76 -9.78 -11.42 -11.00
C SER A 76 -10.06 -12.43 -9.88
N SER A 77 -9.66 -12.13 -8.63
CA SER A 77 -9.92 -13.00 -7.48
C SER A 77 -11.41 -13.13 -7.18
N VAL A 78 -12.14 -12.02 -7.22
CA VAL A 78 -13.61 -12.03 -6.99
C VAL A 78 -14.30 -12.81 -8.11
N LEU A 79 -13.97 -12.56 -9.37
CA LEU A 79 -14.57 -13.29 -10.50
C LEU A 79 -14.25 -14.79 -10.44
N THR A 80 -13.00 -15.15 -10.13
CA THR A 80 -12.58 -16.56 -9.97
C THR A 80 -13.33 -17.21 -8.82
N PHE A 81 -13.42 -16.54 -7.66
CA PHE A 81 -14.14 -17.07 -6.49
C PHE A 81 -15.62 -17.30 -6.79
N VAL A 82 -16.30 -16.29 -7.33
CA VAL A 82 -17.73 -16.40 -7.69
C VAL A 82 -17.97 -17.48 -8.74
N GLY A 83 -17.12 -17.50 -9.79
CA GLY A 83 -17.20 -18.51 -10.83
C GLY A 83 -16.97 -19.93 -10.30
N THR A 84 -15.96 -20.12 -9.46
CA THR A 84 -15.63 -21.42 -8.84
C THR A 84 -16.79 -21.90 -7.94
N VAL A 85 -17.31 -21.02 -7.08
CA VAL A 85 -18.44 -21.34 -6.20
C VAL A 85 -19.70 -21.67 -7.00
N ALA A 86 -20.03 -20.88 -8.02
CA ALA A 86 -21.17 -21.14 -8.90
C ALA A 86 -21.06 -22.51 -9.60
N MET A 87 -19.86 -22.84 -10.13
CA MET A 87 -19.62 -24.14 -10.77
C MET A 87 -19.65 -25.30 -9.77
N MET A 88 -19.17 -25.13 -8.54
CA MET A 88 -19.25 -26.15 -7.51
C MET A 88 -20.72 -26.45 -7.14
N ILE A 89 -21.55 -25.42 -6.97
CA ILE A 89 -22.98 -25.55 -6.70
C ILE A 89 -23.68 -26.23 -7.87
N TYR A 90 -23.36 -25.84 -9.12
CA TYR A 90 -23.92 -26.42 -10.33
C TYR A 90 -23.58 -27.91 -10.48
N LEU A 91 -22.34 -28.31 -10.19
CA LEU A 91 -21.91 -29.70 -10.29
C LEU A 91 -22.55 -30.60 -9.21
N ASN A 92 -22.51 -30.17 -7.95
CA ASN A 92 -23.13 -30.89 -6.85
C ASN A 92 -23.23 -30.00 -5.59
N TYR A 93 -24.44 -29.50 -5.29
CA TYR A 93 -24.64 -28.60 -4.15
C TYR A 93 -24.45 -29.30 -2.78
N ILE A 94 -24.69 -30.62 -2.66
CA ILE A 94 -24.44 -31.34 -1.40
C ILE A 94 -22.95 -31.44 -1.13
N LEU A 95 -22.18 -31.78 -2.14
CA LEU A 95 -20.73 -31.86 -2.02
C LEU A 95 -20.12 -30.49 -1.74
N PHE A 96 -20.71 -29.42 -2.29
CA PHE A 96 -20.36 -28.04 -1.96
C PHE A 96 -20.59 -27.72 -0.48
N ILE A 97 -21.74 -28.12 0.10
CA ILE A 97 -22.02 -27.92 1.53
C ILE A 97 -21.00 -28.67 2.39
N VAL A 98 -20.64 -29.90 2.03
CA VAL A 98 -19.59 -30.68 2.72
C VAL A 98 -18.25 -29.95 2.67
N THR A 99 -17.86 -29.44 1.50
CA THR A 99 -16.63 -28.70 1.33
C THR A 99 -16.61 -27.43 2.19
N VAL A 100 -17.72 -26.67 2.20
CA VAL A 100 -17.84 -25.45 3.02
C VAL A 100 -17.78 -25.77 4.52
N ALA A 101 -18.41 -26.88 4.96
CA ALA A 101 -18.31 -27.30 6.36
C ALA A 101 -16.86 -27.58 6.79
N VAL A 102 -16.08 -28.25 5.94
CA VAL A 102 -14.65 -28.50 6.22
C VAL A 102 -13.86 -27.18 6.23
N LEU A 103 -14.11 -26.27 5.28
CA LEU A 103 -13.45 -24.97 5.25
C LEU A 103 -13.79 -24.10 6.49
N ILE A 104 -14.98 -24.21 7.05
CA ILE A 104 -15.33 -23.53 8.32
C ILE A 104 -14.49 -24.09 9.48
N VAL A 105 -14.33 -25.41 9.54
CA VAL A 105 -13.48 -26.04 10.57
C VAL A 105 -12.03 -25.57 10.43
N ASP A 106 -11.52 -25.51 9.20
CA ASP A 106 -10.20 -24.98 8.89
C ASP A 106 -10.05 -23.54 9.39
N TYR A 107 -10.98 -22.67 9.03
CA TYR A 107 -10.98 -21.29 9.49
C TYR A 107 -10.91 -21.14 11.01
N ILE A 108 -11.67 -21.96 11.75
CA ILE A 108 -11.66 -21.95 13.23
C ILE A 108 -10.28 -22.37 13.77
N ILE A 109 -9.66 -23.39 13.21
CA ILE A 109 -8.32 -23.87 13.60
C ILE A 109 -7.29 -22.74 13.37
N VAL A 110 -7.26 -22.18 12.15
CA VAL A 110 -6.35 -21.12 11.77
C VAL A 110 -6.53 -19.89 12.65
N GLN A 111 -7.76 -19.50 12.94
CA GLN A 111 -8.06 -18.35 13.78
C GLN A 111 -7.52 -18.52 15.22
N LYS A 112 -7.61 -19.73 15.80
CA LYS A 112 -7.04 -20.04 17.12
C LYS A 112 -5.51 -19.92 17.11
N ILE A 113 -4.84 -20.48 16.09
CA ILE A 113 -3.37 -20.41 15.95
C ILE A 113 -2.93 -18.96 15.73
N SER A 114 -3.61 -18.22 14.85
CA SER A 114 -3.30 -16.83 14.54
C SER A 114 -3.44 -15.90 15.76
N LYS A 115 -4.46 -16.10 16.61
CA LYS A 115 -4.58 -15.34 17.86
C LYS A 115 -3.39 -15.57 18.81
N LYS A 116 -2.93 -16.82 18.93
CA LYS A 116 -1.76 -17.16 19.73
C LYS A 116 -0.48 -16.55 19.13
N SER A 117 -0.30 -16.69 17.82
CA SER A 117 0.82 -16.11 17.07
C SER A 117 0.88 -14.60 17.25
N LYS A 118 -0.23 -13.88 17.06
CA LYS A 118 -0.29 -12.42 17.24
C LYS A 118 0.14 -11.95 18.64
N LYS A 119 -0.18 -12.71 19.70
CA LYS A 119 0.24 -12.40 21.07
C LYS A 119 1.76 -12.56 21.22
N LEU A 120 2.34 -13.60 20.64
CA LEU A 120 3.78 -13.87 20.71
C LEU A 120 4.58 -12.85 19.89
N TYR A 121 4.11 -12.51 18.67
CA TYR A 121 4.75 -11.46 17.88
C TYR A 121 4.70 -10.08 18.55
N ARG A 122 3.63 -9.76 19.27
CA ARG A 122 3.57 -8.52 20.07
C ARG A 122 4.61 -8.53 21.20
N LYS A 123 4.81 -9.67 21.88
CA LYS A 123 5.84 -9.82 22.91
C LYS A 123 7.24 -9.66 22.32
N GLN A 124 7.49 -10.31 21.18
CA GLN A 124 8.74 -10.15 20.44
C GLN A 124 9.00 -8.68 20.08
N GLN A 125 8.01 -7.99 19.50
CA GLN A 125 8.14 -6.59 19.10
C GLN A 125 8.39 -5.65 20.29
N LYS A 126 7.74 -5.93 21.44
CA LYS A 126 7.99 -5.18 22.67
C LYS A 126 9.44 -5.35 23.14
N ASN A 127 9.94 -6.57 23.16
CA ASN A 127 11.31 -6.84 23.60
C ASN A 127 12.34 -6.27 22.61
N LEU A 128 12.06 -6.31 21.29
CA LEU A 128 12.88 -5.63 20.30
C LEU A 128 12.96 -4.12 20.54
N GLY A 129 11.82 -3.50 20.84
CA GLY A 129 11.78 -2.08 21.18
C GLY A 129 12.63 -1.74 22.42
N GLN A 130 12.64 -2.63 23.43
CA GLN A 130 13.49 -2.44 24.61
C GLN A 130 14.99 -2.57 24.29
N VAL A 131 15.37 -3.51 23.43
CA VAL A 131 16.77 -3.64 22.96
C VAL A 131 17.19 -2.41 22.20
N ASN A 132 16.35 -1.96 21.24
CA ASN A 132 16.67 -0.78 20.43
C ASN A 132 16.80 0.48 21.27
N ALA A 133 15.85 0.74 22.18
CA ALA A 133 15.89 1.90 23.06
C ALA A 133 17.15 1.89 23.95
N TYR A 134 17.53 0.71 24.46
CA TYR A 134 18.74 0.57 25.26
C TYR A 134 20.02 0.83 24.45
N VAL A 135 20.08 0.33 23.22
CA VAL A 135 21.23 0.59 22.32
C VAL A 135 21.32 2.08 22.00
N GLU A 136 20.19 2.73 21.68
CA GLU A 136 20.14 4.18 21.41
C GLU A 136 20.65 4.98 22.60
N GLU A 137 20.13 4.71 23.81
CA GLU A 137 20.56 5.38 25.06
C GLU A 137 22.05 5.20 25.32
N MET A 138 22.59 3.99 25.15
CA MET A 138 24.01 3.71 25.40
C MET A 138 24.93 4.31 24.33
N VAL A 139 24.47 4.41 23.07
CA VAL A 139 25.23 5.06 22.00
C VAL A 139 25.24 6.57 22.19
N GLU A 140 24.13 7.18 22.55
CA GLU A 140 24.07 8.61 22.87
C GLU A 140 24.94 8.95 24.10
N GLY A 141 24.86 8.11 25.14
CA GLY A 141 25.63 8.24 26.39
C GLY A 141 27.07 7.71 26.35
N ILE A 142 27.61 7.30 25.18
CA ILE A 142 28.88 6.55 25.11
C ILE A 142 30.07 7.29 25.75
N LYS A 143 30.08 8.62 25.74
CA LYS A 143 31.13 9.42 26.38
C LYS A 143 31.09 9.27 27.88
N VAL A 144 29.90 9.21 28.47
CA VAL A 144 29.69 9.00 29.93
C VAL A 144 30.09 7.59 30.29
N VAL A 145 29.66 6.61 29.53
CA VAL A 145 30.04 5.19 29.72
C VAL A 145 31.57 5.04 29.79
N LYS A 146 32.27 5.64 28.82
CA LYS A 146 33.72 5.60 28.74
C LYS A 146 34.40 6.34 29.90
N ALA A 147 33.84 7.47 30.34
CA ALA A 147 34.40 8.26 31.43
C ALA A 147 34.34 7.53 32.80
N PHE A 148 33.30 6.68 32.98
CA PHE A 148 33.09 5.92 34.21
C PHE A 148 33.54 4.46 34.14
N ASN A 149 34.13 3.99 33.00
CA ASN A 149 34.52 2.59 32.76
C ASN A 149 33.36 1.59 33.01
N TYR A 150 32.14 1.94 32.54
CA TYR A 150 30.91 1.20 32.82
C TYR A 150 30.55 0.22 31.69
N GLU A 151 31.51 -0.19 30.85
CA GLU A 151 31.27 -1.00 29.66
C GLU A 151 30.83 -2.43 29.98
N GLU A 152 31.36 -3.05 31.04
CA GLU A 152 31.04 -4.45 31.38
C GLU A 152 29.61 -4.58 31.90
N GLU A 153 29.14 -3.65 32.71
CA GLU A 153 27.78 -3.60 33.22
C GLU A 153 26.77 -3.40 32.10
N ILE A 154 27.08 -2.52 31.13
CA ILE A 154 26.23 -2.31 29.94
C ILE A 154 26.13 -3.56 29.08
N LYS A 155 27.22 -4.30 28.88
CA LYS A 155 27.22 -5.56 28.16
C LYS A 155 26.36 -6.64 28.84
N GLU A 156 26.42 -6.70 30.16
CA GLU A 156 25.63 -7.63 30.96
C GLU A 156 24.13 -7.31 30.81
N GLU A 157 23.75 -6.04 31.02
CA GLU A 157 22.35 -5.60 30.86
C GLU A 157 21.82 -5.74 29.41
N PHE A 158 22.66 -5.43 28.41
CA PHE A 158 22.34 -5.70 27.01
C PHE A 158 22.09 -7.18 26.78
N THR A 159 22.94 -8.04 27.33
CA THR A 159 22.84 -9.50 27.18
C THR A 159 21.52 -10.00 27.75
N GLU A 160 21.09 -9.51 28.90
CA GLU A 160 19.81 -9.88 29.52
C GLU A 160 18.62 -9.50 28.60
N LYS A 161 18.59 -8.24 28.12
CA LYS A 161 17.56 -7.77 27.22
C LYS A 161 17.53 -8.54 25.88
N ASN A 162 18.72 -8.84 25.35
CA ASN A 162 18.87 -9.58 24.11
C ASN A 162 18.43 -11.05 24.24
N ILE A 163 18.70 -11.68 25.38
CA ILE A 163 18.19 -13.03 25.72
C ILE A 163 16.67 -13.02 25.79
N ALA A 164 16.07 -12.03 26.47
CA ALA A 164 14.62 -11.88 26.54
C ALA A 164 13.96 -11.69 25.16
N TYR A 165 14.62 -10.93 24.29
CA TYR A 165 14.20 -10.77 22.88
C TYR A 165 14.33 -12.09 22.11
N ARG A 166 15.49 -12.78 22.21
CA ARG A 166 15.73 -14.07 21.55
C ARG A 166 14.64 -15.08 21.91
N ASP A 167 14.33 -15.24 23.18
CA ASP A 167 13.35 -16.23 23.65
C ASP A 167 11.94 -15.90 23.15
N ALA A 168 11.56 -14.61 23.17
CA ALA A 168 10.30 -14.16 22.61
C ALA A 168 10.24 -14.35 21.08
N ALA A 169 11.35 -14.14 20.38
CA ALA A 169 11.46 -14.35 18.92
C ALA A 169 11.35 -15.83 18.55
N MET A 170 12.00 -16.71 19.32
CA MET A 170 11.87 -18.16 19.13
C MET A 170 10.44 -18.62 19.32
N ASP A 171 9.75 -18.23 20.40
CA ASP A 171 8.34 -18.57 20.64
C ASP A 171 7.43 -18.10 19.52
N ALA A 172 7.61 -16.86 19.04
CA ALA A 172 6.83 -16.28 17.96
C ALA A 172 7.06 -17.03 16.64
N THR A 173 8.33 -17.32 16.33
CA THR A 173 8.73 -18.02 15.11
C THR A 173 8.21 -19.46 15.09
N TYR A 174 8.34 -20.21 16.19
CA TYR A 174 7.81 -21.56 16.27
C TYR A 174 6.32 -21.64 15.96
N VAL A 175 5.51 -20.76 16.59
CA VAL A 175 4.07 -20.75 16.33
C VAL A 175 3.76 -20.23 14.93
N GLY A 176 4.52 -19.26 14.42
CA GLY A 176 4.37 -18.75 13.05
C GLY A 176 4.66 -19.81 11.99
N MET A 177 5.70 -20.60 12.16
CA MET A 177 6.09 -21.67 11.22
C MET A 177 5.06 -22.80 11.10
N ILE A 178 4.26 -23.05 12.16
CA ILE A 178 3.24 -24.10 12.15
C ILE A 178 2.03 -23.73 11.27
N ILE A 179 1.78 -22.45 11.05
CA ILE A 179 0.57 -22.00 10.32
C ILE A 179 0.50 -22.58 8.91
N MET A 180 1.59 -22.47 8.13
CA MET A 180 1.59 -22.97 6.74
C MET A 180 1.45 -24.50 6.61
N PRO A 181 2.18 -25.32 7.37
CA PRO A 181 1.94 -26.76 7.38
C PRO A 181 0.52 -27.15 7.77
N VAL A 182 -0.08 -26.48 8.78
CA VAL A 182 -1.46 -26.75 9.19
C VAL A 182 -2.44 -26.42 8.07
N LEU A 183 -2.33 -25.25 7.44
CA LEU A 183 -3.15 -24.87 6.29
C LEU A 183 -3.07 -25.91 5.17
N ASN A 184 -1.87 -26.34 4.80
CA ASN A 184 -1.68 -27.34 3.74
C ASN A 184 -2.31 -28.69 4.10
N GLN A 185 -2.19 -29.13 5.36
CA GLN A 185 -2.77 -30.41 5.80
C GLN A 185 -4.29 -30.36 5.83
N VAL A 186 -4.88 -29.26 6.29
CA VAL A 186 -6.35 -29.14 6.32
C VAL A 186 -6.92 -29.07 4.91
N MET A 187 -6.26 -28.38 3.97
CA MET A 187 -6.61 -28.44 2.55
C MET A 187 -6.51 -29.86 1.98
N GLY A 188 -5.51 -30.63 2.41
CA GLY A 188 -5.39 -32.07 2.07
C GLY A 188 -6.53 -32.89 2.62
N ILE A 189 -6.95 -32.66 3.87
CA ILE A 189 -8.12 -33.32 4.49
C ILE A 189 -9.41 -32.94 3.76
N CYS A 190 -9.61 -31.68 3.44
CA CYS A 190 -10.75 -31.20 2.66
C CYS A 190 -10.84 -31.92 1.32
N TYR A 191 -9.72 -32.02 0.60
CA TYR A 191 -9.64 -32.76 -0.65
C TYR A 191 -9.97 -34.26 -0.47
N ALA A 192 -9.42 -34.94 0.55
CA ALA A 192 -9.66 -36.33 0.84
C ALA A 192 -11.14 -36.60 1.20
N VAL A 193 -11.73 -35.79 2.09
CA VAL A 193 -13.16 -35.90 2.44
C VAL A 193 -14.05 -35.72 1.22
N THR A 194 -13.77 -34.68 0.42
CA THR A 194 -14.50 -34.41 -0.82
C THR A 194 -14.37 -35.57 -1.82
N ALA A 195 -13.18 -36.17 -1.94
CA ALA A 195 -12.93 -37.32 -2.83
C ALA A 195 -13.71 -38.55 -2.37
N VAL A 196 -13.71 -38.84 -1.06
CA VAL A 196 -14.46 -40.00 -0.50
C VAL A 196 -15.96 -39.84 -0.67
N VAL A 197 -16.49 -38.71 -0.24
CA VAL A 197 -17.96 -38.43 -0.33
C VAL A 197 -18.41 -38.34 -1.79
N GLY A 198 -17.64 -37.64 -2.63
CA GLY A 198 -17.94 -37.54 -4.06
C GLY A 198 -17.80 -38.89 -4.78
N GLY A 199 -16.85 -39.74 -4.40
CA GLY A 199 -16.71 -41.10 -4.89
C GLY A 199 -17.91 -41.99 -4.57
N LEU A 200 -18.44 -41.87 -3.35
CA LEU A 200 -19.68 -42.56 -2.95
C LEU A 200 -20.88 -42.09 -3.79
N PHE A 201 -21.00 -40.82 -4.13
CA PHE A 201 -22.03 -40.31 -5.03
C PHE A 201 -21.90 -40.87 -6.45
N VAL A 202 -20.68 -41.03 -6.96
CA VAL A 202 -20.43 -41.66 -8.27
C VAL A 202 -20.83 -43.13 -8.26
N ILE A 203 -20.43 -43.90 -7.23
CA ILE A 203 -20.75 -45.31 -7.10
C ILE A 203 -22.25 -45.56 -6.97
N ASN A 204 -22.95 -44.75 -6.16
CA ASN A 204 -24.37 -44.89 -5.96
C ASN A 204 -25.23 -44.31 -7.09
N GLY A 205 -24.62 -43.77 -8.14
CA GLY A 205 -25.33 -43.25 -9.30
C GLY A 205 -26.26 -42.06 -8.95
N THR A 206 -25.95 -41.30 -7.91
CA THR A 206 -26.80 -40.19 -7.45
C THR A 206 -26.83 -39.08 -8.48
N ALA A 207 -27.98 -38.96 -9.17
CA ALA A 207 -28.28 -37.83 -10.03
C ALA A 207 -28.93 -36.74 -9.18
N LEU A 208 -28.20 -35.66 -8.90
CA LEU A 208 -28.70 -34.48 -8.23
C LEU A 208 -28.99 -33.39 -9.28
N GLY A 209 -30.24 -32.94 -9.35
CA GLY A 209 -30.65 -31.95 -10.35
C GLY A 209 -30.78 -32.49 -11.79
N GLY A 210 -30.93 -33.82 -11.99
CA GLY A 210 -31.10 -34.42 -13.30
C GLY A 210 -29.81 -34.68 -14.09
N VAL A 211 -28.66 -34.31 -13.54
CA VAL A 211 -27.33 -34.58 -14.17
C VAL A 211 -26.62 -35.66 -13.35
N ALA A 212 -26.21 -36.74 -14.02
CA ALA A 212 -25.45 -37.81 -13.37
C ALA A 212 -24.07 -37.29 -12.96
N PHE A 213 -23.73 -37.45 -11.65
CA PHE A 213 -22.41 -37.08 -11.14
C PHE A 213 -21.40 -38.15 -11.55
N THR A 214 -20.50 -37.82 -12.45
CA THR A 214 -19.54 -38.74 -13.05
C THR A 214 -18.15 -38.62 -12.43
N ILE A 215 -17.24 -39.57 -12.69
CA ILE A 215 -15.82 -39.50 -12.31
C ILE A 215 -15.19 -38.20 -12.84
N GLY A 216 -15.55 -37.80 -14.08
CA GLY A 216 -15.06 -36.53 -14.67
C GLY A 216 -15.54 -35.31 -13.88
N SER A 217 -16.84 -35.28 -13.48
CA SER A 217 -17.40 -34.21 -12.64
C SER A 217 -16.73 -34.12 -11.26
N LEU A 218 -16.41 -35.31 -10.66
CA LEU A 218 -15.66 -35.36 -9.41
C LEU A 218 -14.25 -34.80 -9.57
N GLY A 219 -13.54 -35.14 -10.66
CA GLY A 219 -12.21 -34.59 -10.93
C GLY A 219 -12.20 -33.05 -11.05
N VAL A 220 -13.19 -32.49 -11.76
CA VAL A 220 -13.38 -31.05 -11.87
C VAL A 220 -13.71 -30.44 -10.51
N PHE A 221 -14.61 -31.06 -9.74
CA PHE A 221 -14.99 -30.57 -8.40
C PHE A 221 -13.78 -30.54 -7.45
N LEU A 222 -12.95 -31.58 -7.45
CA LEU A 222 -11.73 -31.66 -6.66
C LEU A 222 -10.73 -30.56 -7.03
N ASN A 223 -10.63 -30.19 -8.32
CA ASN A 223 -9.84 -29.04 -8.74
C ASN A 223 -10.39 -27.72 -8.17
N TYR A 224 -11.71 -27.54 -8.22
CA TYR A 224 -12.33 -26.35 -7.65
C TYR A 224 -12.16 -26.27 -6.12
N THR A 225 -12.19 -27.40 -5.41
CA THR A 225 -11.89 -27.44 -3.98
C THR A 225 -10.52 -26.88 -3.63
N LYS A 226 -9.50 -27.16 -4.47
CA LYS A 226 -8.15 -26.57 -4.31
C LYS A 226 -8.11 -25.08 -4.66
N GLN A 227 -8.87 -24.67 -5.68
CA GLN A 227 -8.83 -23.32 -6.18
C GLN A 227 -9.61 -22.32 -5.33
N VAL A 228 -10.65 -22.74 -4.60
CA VAL A 228 -11.54 -21.85 -3.85
C VAL A 228 -10.84 -21.05 -2.75
N ALA A 229 -9.77 -21.57 -2.17
CA ALA A 229 -9.02 -20.89 -1.11
C ALA A 229 -7.99 -19.87 -1.64
N MET A 230 -7.52 -20.00 -2.88
CA MET A 230 -6.50 -19.11 -3.45
C MET A 230 -6.96 -17.65 -3.53
N PRO A 231 -8.17 -17.33 -4.05
CA PRO A 231 -8.65 -15.95 -4.12
C PRO A 231 -8.73 -15.26 -2.75
N ILE A 232 -9.10 -15.99 -1.70
CA ILE A 232 -9.20 -15.45 -0.33
C ILE A 232 -7.81 -15.01 0.17
N ASN A 233 -6.80 -15.82 -0.05
CA ASN A 233 -5.41 -15.50 0.31
C ASN A 233 -4.89 -14.31 -0.50
N GLN A 234 -5.17 -14.26 -1.81
CA GLN A 234 -4.78 -13.16 -2.68
C GLN A 234 -5.40 -11.84 -2.23
N VAL A 235 -6.70 -11.80 -1.97
CA VAL A 235 -7.38 -10.61 -1.45
C VAL A 235 -6.76 -10.15 -0.13
N SER A 236 -6.49 -11.08 0.80
CA SER A 236 -5.89 -10.75 2.11
C SER A 236 -4.51 -10.10 1.98
N GLN A 237 -3.68 -10.55 1.03
CA GLN A 237 -2.37 -9.95 0.75
C GLN A 237 -2.50 -8.55 0.12
N GLN A 238 -3.47 -8.36 -0.76
CA GLN A 238 -3.67 -7.09 -1.46
C GLN A 238 -4.24 -5.97 -0.57
N ILE A 239 -4.92 -6.31 0.54
CA ILE A 239 -5.43 -5.31 1.48
C ILE A 239 -4.31 -4.41 2.03
N VAL A 240 -3.16 -4.97 2.37
CA VAL A 240 -2.03 -4.18 2.90
C VAL A 240 -1.51 -3.19 1.86
N THR A 241 -1.34 -3.65 0.62
CA THR A 241 -0.90 -2.80 -0.50
C THR A 241 -1.93 -1.69 -0.79
N LEU A 242 -3.22 -2.04 -0.76
CA LEU A 242 -4.30 -1.08 -0.95
C LEU A 242 -4.30 0.00 0.14
N LEU A 243 -4.15 -0.38 1.41
CA LEU A 243 -4.08 0.58 2.52
C LEU A 243 -2.87 1.51 2.40
N SER A 244 -1.72 0.99 1.97
CA SER A 244 -0.53 1.82 1.73
C SER A 244 -0.75 2.81 0.58
N ALA A 245 -1.44 2.38 -0.49
CA ALA A 245 -1.78 3.25 -1.60
C ALA A 245 -2.80 4.33 -1.22
N VAL A 246 -3.82 3.99 -0.41
CA VAL A 246 -4.80 4.97 0.11
C VAL A 246 -4.09 6.01 0.98
N ALA A 247 -3.22 5.59 1.91
CA ALA A 247 -2.46 6.51 2.73
C ALA A 247 -1.52 7.42 1.88
N GLY A 248 -0.91 6.88 0.82
CA GLY A 248 -0.13 7.66 -0.14
C GLY A 248 -0.98 8.67 -0.90
N ALA A 249 -2.16 8.24 -1.37
CA ALA A 249 -3.10 9.12 -2.04
C ALA A 249 -3.60 10.25 -1.12
N GLU A 250 -3.95 9.94 0.14
CA GLU A 250 -4.35 10.95 1.13
C GLU A 250 -3.27 12.03 1.30
N ARG A 251 -1.99 11.64 1.40
CA ARG A 251 -0.89 12.61 1.51
C ARG A 251 -0.69 13.46 0.26
N ILE A 252 -0.88 12.88 -0.93
CA ILE A 252 -0.81 13.62 -2.20
C ILE A 252 -1.98 14.59 -2.29
N PHE A 253 -3.21 14.15 -2.03
CA PHE A 253 -4.39 15.00 -2.09
C PHE A 253 -4.38 16.08 -1.01
N ALA A 254 -3.79 15.83 0.15
CA ALA A 254 -3.61 16.88 1.17
C ALA A 254 -2.76 18.06 0.66
N VAL A 255 -1.80 17.82 -0.24
CA VAL A 255 -1.06 18.91 -0.93
C VAL A 255 -1.93 19.58 -1.98
N MET A 256 -2.64 18.78 -2.79
CA MET A 256 -3.46 19.31 -3.89
C MET A 256 -4.63 20.18 -3.38
N ASP A 257 -5.15 19.85 -2.19
CA ASP A 257 -6.26 20.55 -1.55
C ASP A 257 -5.78 21.73 -0.65
N ALA A 258 -4.47 21.88 -0.45
CA ALA A 258 -3.93 22.98 0.35
C ALA A 258 -4.18 24.33 -0.33
N GLU A 259 -4.39 25.36 0.48
CA GLU A 259 -4.63 26.71 -0.02
C GLU A 259 -3.37 27.25 -0.72
N PRO A 260 -3.50 27.76 -1.95
CA PRO A 260 -2.37 28.37 -2.67
C PRO A 260 -1.99 29.71 -2.03
N GLU A 261 -0.84 30.24 -2.42
CA GLU A 261 -0.46 31.61 -2.07
C GLU A 261 -1.48 32.59 -2.62
N VAL A 262 -1.97 33.46 -1.74
CA VAL A 262 -2.95 34.50 -2.15
C VAL A 262 -2.15 35.72 -2.56
N ASP A 263 -2.29 36.11 -3.83
CA ASP A 263 -1.78 37.39 -4.34
C ASP A 263 -2.92 38.41 -4.45
N ASP A 264 -3.08 39.22 -3.41
CA ASP A 264 -4.03 40.35 -3.37
C ASP A 264 -3.41 41.64 -3.94
N GLY A 265 -2.21 41.55 -4.51
CA GLY A 265 -1.49 42.68 -5.06
C GLY A 265 -2.17 43.28 -6.30
N THR A 266 -2.38 44.57 -6.29
CA THR A 266 -2.90 45.32 -7.46
C THR A 266 -1.79 45.85 -8.38
N ILE A 267 -0.54 45.72 -7.94
CA ILE A 267 0.65 46.21 -8.66
C ILE A 267 1.43 45.00 -9.19
N THR A 268 1.59 44.89 -10.51
CA THR A 268 2.32 43.78 -11.12
C THR A 268 3.60 44.29 -11.78
N MET A 269 4.63 43.44 -11.78
CA MET A 269 5.85 43.70 -12.51
C MET A 269 5.67 43.30 -13.97
N VAL A 270 6.03 44.18 -14.91
CA VAL A 270 5.93 43.92 -16.35
C VAL A 270 7.26 44.23 -17.04
N PRO A 271 7.60 43.51 -18.09
CA PRO A 271 8.78 43.81 -18.90
C PRO A 271 8.53 45.04 -19.79
N VAL A 272 9.56 45.88 -19.94
CA VAL A 272 9.49 47.10 -20.76
C VAL A 272 10.61 47.18 -21.77
N ASP A 273 10.34 47.88 -22.89
CA ASP A 273 11.36 48.22 -23.91
C ASP A 273 12.26 49.38 -23.47
N GLU A 274 13.25 49.75 -24.30
CA GLU A 274 14.14 50.90 -24.07
C GLU A 274 13.40 52.26 -23.91
N LYS A 275 12.16 52.30 -24.39
CA LYS A 275 11.31 53.52 -24.33
C LYS A 275 10.36 53.49 -23.14
N GLY A 276 10.39 52.43 -22.35
CA GLY A 276 9.53 52.25 -21.16
C GLY A 276 8.12 51.76 -21.49
N ASN A 277 7.82 51.23 -22.66
CA ASN A 277 6.52 50.64 -22.99
C ASN A 277 6.51 49.15 -22.63
N GLU A 278 5.36 48.67 -22.16
CA GLU A 278 5.13 47.28 -21.85
C GLU A 278 5.33 46.39 -23.09
N VAL A 279 6.09 45.33 -22.94
CA VAL A 279 6.31 44.28 -23.95
C VAL A 279 5.83 42.94 -23.40
N SER A 280 5.46 42.01 -24.28
CA SER A 280 4.90 40.73 -23.86
C SER A 280 5.96 39.65 -23.55
N ASP A 281 7.22 39.90 -23.92
CA ASP A 281 8.29 38.89 -23.85
C ASP A 281 9.41 39.35 -22.88
N TRP A 282 9.56 38.56 -21.80
CA TRP A 282 10.60 38.75 -20.81
C TRP A 282 12.03 38.53 -21.32
N LEU A 283 12.19 37.79 -22.43
CA LEU A 283 13.51 37.49 -23.00
C LEU A 283 14.05 38.64 -23.83
N THR A 284 13.20 39.54 -24.31
CA THR A 284 13.55 40.65 -25.18
C THR A 284 13.40 42.02 -24.52
N CYS A 285 13.03 42.06 -23.24
CA CYS A 285 12.86 43.30 -22.50
C CYS A 285 14.22 44.01 -22.27
N SER A 286 14.20 45.34 -22.21
CA SER A 286 15.35 46.18 -21.87
C SER A 286 15.36 46.61 -20.41
N GLY A 287 14.24 46.35 -19.68
CA GLY A 287 14.09 46.68 -18.28
C GLY A 287 12.74 46.19 -17.74
N GLU A 288 12.48 46.53 -16.50
CA GLU A 288 11.28 46.15 -15.75
C GLU A 288 10.58 47.41 -15.17
N ALA A 289 9.26 47.35 -15.08
CA ALA A 289 8.47 48.42 -14.47
C ALA A 289 7.32 47.87 -13.65
N TRP A 290 6.92 48.61 -12.63
CA TRP A 290 5.70 48.36 -11.87
C TRP A 290 4.49 48.90 -12.67
N LYS A 291 3.54 48.05 -12.97
CA LYS A 291 2.26 48.43 -13.55
C LYS A 291 1.31 48.77 -12.42
N THR A 292 1.05 50.08 -12.26
CA THR A 292 0.15 50.62 -11.25
C THR A 292 -1.11 51.18 -11.91
N GLU A 293 -2.13 51.52 -11.14
CA GLU A 293 -3.33 52.17 -11.64
C GLU A 293 -3.04 53.50 -12.37
N ASN A 294 -1.93 54.17 -12.02
CA ASN A 294 -1.50 55.45 -12.58
C ASN A 294 -0.51 55.31 -13.76
N GLY A 295 -0.23 54.08 -14.22
CA GLY A 295 0.67 53.82 -15.32
C GLY A 295 1.95 53.03 -14.92
N LEU A 296 2.93 52.97 -15.83
CA LEU A 296 4.16 52.24 -15.64
C LEU A 296 5.18 53.09 -14.85
N VAL A 297 5.71 52.51 -13.76
CA VAL A 297 6.76 53.12 -12.94
C VAL A 297 8.04 52.29 -13.08
N PRO A 298 9.15 52.85 -13.61
CA PRO A 298 10.38 52.10 -13.81
C PRO A 298 10.92 51.51 -12.50
N LEU A 299 11.33 50.25 -12.53
CA LEU A 299 11.94 49.57 -11.40
C LEU A 299 13.40 50.06 -11.24
N LYS A 300 13.67 50.84 -10.18
CA LYS A 300 14.99 51.42 -9.89
C LYS A 300 15.77 50.67 -8.81
N GLY A 301 15.20 49.57 -8.27
CA GLY A 301 15.83 48.79 -7.21
C GLY A 301 15.94 49.49 -5.85
N HIS A 302 15.20 50.61 -5.63
CA HIS A 302 15.16 51.27 -4.33
C HIS A 302 14.14 50.58 -3.45
N VAL A 303 14.61 49.97 -2.34
CA VAL A 303 13.76 49.28 -1.36
C VAL A 303 13.84 50.01 -0.04
N GLN A 304 12.69 50.41 0.49
CA GLN A 304 12.56 51.05 1.81
C GLN A 304 11.64 50.18 2.67
N VAL A 305 12.17 49.76 3.81
CA VAL A 305 11.45 48.94 4.78
C VAL A 305 11.24 49.74 6.04
N GLN A 306 10.00 49.91 6.47
CA GLN A 306 9.64 50.66 7.68
C GLN A 306 8.63 49.85 8.50
N ASP A 307 8.91 49.68 9.80
CA ASP A 307 8.04 49.05 10.79
C ASP A 307 7.38 47.71 10.35
N ILE A 308 8.19 46.84 9.72
CA ILE A 308 7.72 45.49 9.28
C ILE A 308 7.89 44.51 10.41
N SER A 309 6.78 43.83 10.74
CA SER A 309 6.78 42.59 11.52
C SER A 309 6.25 41.46 10.67
N PHE A 310 6.95 40.33 10.69
CA PHE A 310 6.57 39.13 9.94
C PHE A 310 6.48 37.91 10.86
N HIS A 311 5.36 37.20 10.80
CA HIS A 311 5.12 35.95 11.53
C HIS A 311 4.56 34.92 10.56
N TYR A 312 5.02 33.66 10.62
CA TYR A 312 4.42 32.54 9.89
C TYR A 312 3.18 31.96 10.60
N VAL A 313 3.07 32.20 11.92
CA VAL A 313 1.95 31.72 12.75
C VAL A 313 1.62 32.82 13.74
N GLU A 314 0.32 33.09 13.98
CA GLU A 314 -0.17 34.00 15.02
C GLU A 314 0.10 33.47 16.44
#